data_4b25c2451e11ad98da9deb7605cc00cb
#
_entry.id   4b25c2451e11ad98da9deb7605cc00cb
#
_cell.length_a   1.000
_cell.length_b   1.000
_cell.length_c   1.000
_cell.angle_alpha   90.00
_cell.angle_beta   90.00
_cell.angle_gamma   90.00
#
_symmetry.space_group_name_H-M   'P 1'
#
loop_
_entity.id
_entity.type
_entity.pdbx_description
1 polymer ?
#
loop_
_entity_poly.entity_id
_entity_poly.type
_entity_poly.pdbx_seq_one_letter_code
_entity_poly.pdbx_strand_id
1 'polypeptide(L)'
;MEIGKPKKIFIVDDDTMLTEALKDRLTRHIPHQVFTFDTGEACLKQLYLNPDIVVLDYFLNTVSKDAANGMEILMEIKKFNPGIHVILLSSQENYLIALQTIQKGAEQYVIKDEHAFEKVASMIADFG
;
A
#
# COMPACT_ATOMS: atom_id res chain seq x y z
N MET A 1 -14.02 4.49 24.93
CA MET A 1 -13.04 3.88 24.01
C MET A 1 -13.10 4.56 22.66
N GLU A 2 -12.01 5.09 22.20
CA GLU A 2 -11.97 5.72 20.89
C GLU A 2 -11.85 4.67 19.79
N ILE A 3 -12.74 4.78 18.82
CA ILE A 3 -12.59 4.06 17.55
C ILE A 3 -11.54 4.84 16.74
N GLY A 4 -10.64 4.14 16.06
CA GLY A 4 -9.64 4.77 15.22
C GLY A 4 -10.27 5.76 14.21
N LYS A 5 -9.58 6.84 13.94
CA LYS A 5 -10.06 7.86 13.00
C LYS A 5 -10.06 7.30 11.58
N PRO A 6 -11.08 7.63 10.77
CA PRO A 6 -11.05 7.31 9.35
C PRO A 6 -9.84 7.94 8.67
N LYS A 7 -9.20 7.16 7.81
CA LYS A 7 -8.01 7.57 7.07
C LYS A 7 -8.27 7.49 5.58
N LYS A 8 -7.49 8.21 4.81
CA LYS A 8 -7.49 8.09 3.36
C LYS A 8 -6.42 7.08 2.96
N ILE A 9 -6.83 6.02 2.30
CA ILE A 9 -5.98 4.87 1.99
C ILE A 9 -6.00 4.63 0.48
N PHE A 10 -4.81 4.52 -0.11
CA PHE A 10 -4.65 4.09 -1.49
C PHE A 10 -4.20 2.64 -1.51
N ILE A 11 -4.82 1.82 -2.35
CA ILE A 11 -4.38 0.44 -2.60
C ILE A 11 -3.97 0.35 -4.06
N VAL A 12 -2.74 -0.06 -4.30
CA VAL A 12 -2.14 -0.12 -5.63
C VAL A 12 -1.75 -1.56 -5.94
N ASP A 13 -2.54 -2.22 -6.77
CA ASP A 13 -2.31 -3.62 -7.16
C ASP A 13 -3.14 -3.90 -8.41
N ASP A 14 -2.59 -4.62 -9.38
CA ASP A 14 -3.29 -4.97 -10.61
C ASP A 14 -4.27 -6.13 -10.42
N ASP A 15 -4.26 -6.79 -9.27
CA ASP A 15 -5.20 -7.85 -8.93
C ASP A 15 -6.48 -7.24 -8.33
N THR A 16 -7.51 -7.12 -9.17
CA THR A 16 -8.78 -6.50 -8.78
C THR A 16 -9.47 -7.26 -7.65
N MET A 17 -9.39 -8.58 -7.64
CA MET A 17 -9.99 -9.38 -6.57
C MET A 17 -9.33 -9.07 -5.23
N LEU A 18 -8.00 -8.96 -5.23
CA LEU A 18 -7.25 -8.63 -4.02
C LEU A 18 -7.59 -7.23 -3.52
N THR A 19 -7.61 -6.23 -4.42
CA THR A 19 -7.88 -4.85 -4.01
C THR A 19 -9.29 -4.70 -3.44
N GLU A 20 -10.28 -5.35 -4.04
CA GLU A 20 -11.65 -5.29 -3.54
C GLU A 20 -11.80 -6.01 -2.20
N ALA A 21 -11.15 -7.18 -2.05
CA ALA A 21 -11.18 -7.92 -0.79
C ALA A 21 -10.50 -7.14 0.33
N LEU A 22 -9.35 -6.53 0.04
CA LEU A 22 -8.63 -5.73 1.03
C LEU A 22 -9.44 -4.47 1.41
N LYS A 23 -10.02 -3.80 0.43
CA LYS A 23 -10.90 -2.65 0.67
C LYS A 23 -12.05 -3.02 1.60
N ASP A 24 -12.71 -4.16 1.32
CA ASP A 24 -13.79 -4.66 2.16
C ASP A 24 -13.32 -4.88 3.61
N ARG A 25 -12.16 -5.53 3.75
CA ARG A 25 -11.60 -5.80 5.08
C ARG A 25 -11.27 -4.52 5.83
N LEU A 26 -10.68 -3.53 5.15
CA LEU A 26 -10.25 -2.29 5.80
C LEU A 26 -11.42 -1.38 6.17
N THR A 27 -12.53 -1.46 5.44
CA THR A 27 -13.70 -0.59 5.70
C THR A 27 -14.76 -1.26 6.56
N ARG A 28 -14.50 -2.47 7.07
CA ARG A 28 -15.50 -3.26 7.79
C ARG A 28 -15.95 -2.62 9.10
N HIS A 29 -15.02 -2.02 9.86
CA HIS A 29 -15.30 -1.47 11.18
C HIS A 29 -15.11 0.04 11.27
N ILE A 30 -14.26 0.59 10.43
CA ILE A 30 -13.95 2.03 10.40
C ILE A 30 -14.21 2.50 8.95
N PRO A 31 -14.96 3.60 8.77
CA PRO A 31 -15.30 4.06 7.42
C PRO A 31 -14.12 4.81 6.75
N HIS A 32 -13.00 4.12 6.55
CA HIS A 32 -11.87 4.67 5.82
C HIS A 32 -12.29 5.02 4.39
N GLN A 33 -11.69 6.05 3.84
CA GLN A 33 -11.86 6.42 2.45
C GLN A 33 -10.79 5.70 1.64
N VAL A 34 -11.19 4.70 0.85
CA VAL A 34 -10.25 3.82 0.13
C VAL A 34 -10.38 4.03 -1.36
N PHE A 35 -9.24 4.29 -2.01
CA PHE A 35 -9.12 4.40 -3.46
C PHE A 35 -8.23 3.28 -3.98
N THR A 36 -8.64 2.63 -5.07
CA THR A 36 -7.87 1.53 -5.65
C THR A 36 -7.30 1.94 -7.00
N PHE A 37 -6.08 1.50 -7.28
CA PHE A 37 -5.37 1.78 -8.54
C PHE A 37 -4.75 0.49 -9.04
N ASP A 38 -4.80 0.28 -10.34
CA ASP A 38 -4.22 -0.93 -10.95
C ASP A 38 -2.77 -0.72 -11.39
N THR A 39 -2.29 0.53 -11.41
CA THR A 39 -0.89 0.84 -11.72
C THR A 39 -0.34 1.87 -10.73
N GLY A 40 0.99 1.86 -10.58
CA GLY A 40 1.66 2.88 -9.77
C GLY A 40 1.51 4.27 -10.37
N GLU A 41 1.55 4.37 -11.69
CA GLU A 41 1.40 5.64 -12.40
C GLU A 41 0.04 6.29 -12.11
N ALA A 42 -1.02 5.49 -12.08
CA ALA A 42 -2.36 5.99 -11.74
C ALA A 42 -2.40 6.53 -10.31
N CYS A 43 -1.74 5.82 -9.39
CA CYS A 43 -1.60 6.27 -8.00
C CYS A 43 -0.87 7.61 -7.92
N LEU A 44 0.27 7.73 -8.61
CA LEU A 44 1.07 8.96 -8.56
C LEU A 44 0.30 10.17 -9.05
N LYS A 45 -0.56 10.01 -10.05
CA LYS A 45 -1.39 11.10 -10.57
C LYS A 45 -2.41 11.60 -9.55
N GLN A 46 -2.75 10.80 -8.56
CA GLN A 46 -3.76 11.13 -7.54
C GLN A 46 -3.14 11.46 -6.18
N LEU A 47 -1.81 11.57 -6.08
CA LEU A 47 -1.15 11.89 -4.80
C LEU A 47 -1.57 13.25 -4.25
N TYR A 48 -2.05 14.15 -5.10
CA TYR A 48 -2.56 15.45 -4.63
C TYR A 48 -3.73 15.31 -3.66
N LEU A 49 -4.41 14.15 -3.65
CA LEU A 49 -5.45 13.86 -2.66
C LEU A 49 -4.87 13.63 -1.26
N ASN A 50 -3.56 13.51 -1.17
CA ASN A 50 -2.80 13.41 0.08
C ASN A 50 -3.24 12.23 0.96
N PRO A 51 -3.06 10.99 0.50
CA PRO A 51 -3.43 9.82 1.30
C PRO A 51 -2.59 9.74 2.57
N ASP A 52 -3.17 9.17 3.61
CA ASP A 52 -2.43 8.90 4.86
C ASP A 52 -1.56 7.65 4.70
N ILE A 53 -2.06 6.67 3.93
CA ILE A 53 -1.42 5.37 3.79
C ILE A 53 -1.55 4.91 2.34
N VAL A 54 -0.48 4.32 1.81
CA VAL A 54 -0.50 3.63 0.52
C VAL A 54 -0.10 2.18 0.74
N VAL A 55 -0.98 1.26 0.35
CA VAL A 55 -0.68 -0.18 0.33
C VAL A 55 -0.30 -0.51 -1.11
N LEU A 56 0.93 -0.92 -1.33
CA LEU A 56 1.57 -0.92 -2.64
C LEU A 56 2.12 -2.30 -2.97
N ASP A 57 1.66 -2.87 -4.09
CA ASP A 57 2.22 -4.11 -4.61
C ASP A 57 3.64 -3.86 -5.14
N TYR A 58 4.58 -4.70 -4.74
CA TYR A 58 5.97 -4.55 -5.20
C TYR A 58 6.12 -4.88 -6.68
N PHE A 59 5.36 -5.86 -7.19
CA PHE A 59 5.49 -6.36 -8.56
C PHE A 59 4.46 -5.75 -9.51
N LEU A 60 4.40 -4.42 -9.56
CA LEU A 60 3.44 -3.68 -10.40
C LEU A 60 3.70 -3.77 -11.90
N ASN A 61 4.87 -4.24 -12.30
CA ASN A 61 5.26 -4.33 -13.72
C ASN A 61 5.05 -5.71 -14.32
N THR A 62 4.23 -6.56 -13.68
CA THR A 62 3.98 -7.92 -14.19
C THR A 62 3.18 -7.91 -15.50
N VAL A 63 2.30 -6.93 -15.67
CA VAL A 63 1.46 -6.79 -16.88
C VAL A 63 2.19 -6.01 -17.97
N SER A 64 2.97 -4.99 -17.61
CA SER A 64 3.74 -4.18 -18.55
C SER A 64 5.16 -4.00 -18.01
N LYS A 65 6.14 -4.41 -18.80
CA LYS A 65 7.55 -4.28 -18.42
C LYS A 65 8.01 -2.83 -18.34
N ASP A 66 7.29 -1.93 -19.00
CA ASP A 66 7.62 -0.50 -18.98
C ASP A 66 7.00 0.23 -17.79
N ALA A 67 6.10 -0.43 -17.06
CA ALA A 67 5.51 0.17 -15.87
C ALA A 67 6.52 0.18 -14.73
N ALA A 68 6.46 1.21 -13.91
CA ALA A 68 7.32 1.34 -12.74
C ALA A 68 7.01 0.24 -11.72
N ASN A 69 8.05 -0.30 -11.09
CA ASN A 69 7.88 -1.30 -10.03
C ASN A 69 7.60 -0.62 -8.68
N GLY A 70 7.31 -1.44 -7.66
CA GLY A 70 6.96 -0.94 -6.34
C GLY A 70 8.03 -0.07 -5.69
N MET A 71 9.32 -0.39 -5.92
CA MET A 71 10.42 0.42 -5.37
C MET A 71 10.41 1.83 -5.95
N GLU A 72 10.25 1.94 -7.27
CA GLU A 72 10.23 3.24 -7.94
C GLU A 72 9.03 4.08 -7.47
N ILE A 73 7.87 3.44 -7.34
CA ILE A 73 6.65 4.11 -6.85
C ILE A 73 6.82 4.55 -5.41
N LEU A 74 7.39 3.70 -4.55
CA LEU A 74 7.70 4.05 -3.16
C LEU A 74 8.55 5.32 -3.09
N MET A 75 9.61 5.37 -3.89
CA MET A 75 10.52 6.51 -3.89
C MET A 75 9.81 7.79 -4.32
N GLU A 76 8.95 7.71 -5.33
CA GLU A 76 8.19 8.86 -5.80
C GLU A 76 7.16 9.34 -4.76
N ILE A 77 6.51 8.41 -4.05
CA ILE A 77 5.57 8.76 -2.98
C ILE A 77 6.31 9.50 -1.86
N LYS A 78 7.45 8.97 -1.43
CA LYS A 78 8.24 9.58 -0.34
C LYS A 78 8.85 10.92 -0.74
N LYS A 79 9.17 11.08 -2.02
CA LYS A 79 9.64 12.37 -2.55
C LYS A 79 8.51 13.40 -2.52
N PHE A 80 7.29 12.99 -2.84
CA PHE A 80 6.12 13.87 -2.80
C PHE A 80 5.78 14.28 -1.37
N ASN A 81 5.70 13.32 -0.45
CA ASN A 81 5.41 13.57 0.96
C ASN A 81 5.96 12.44 1.81
N PRO A 82 7.08 12.66 2.52
CA PRO A 82 7.67 11.60 3.35
C PRO A 82 6.80 11.19 4.55
N GLY A 83 5.75 11.95 4.86
CA GLY A 83 4.80 11.61 5.92
C GLY A 83 3.78 10.56 5.54
N ILE A 84 3.65 10.22 4.26
CA ILE A 84 2.75 9.15 3.84
C ILE A 84 3.33 7.80 4.27
N HIS A 85 2.53 7.01 4.99
CA HIS A 85 2.94 5.66 5.37
C HIS A 85 2.77 4.72 4.18
N VAL A 86 3.79 3.95 3.84
CA VAL A 86 3.74 3.00 2.73
C VAL A 86 3.96 1.59 3.25
N ILE A 87 3.02 0.70 2.95
CA ILE A 87 3.12 -0.72 3.26
C ILE A 87 3.28 -1.46 1.93
N LEU A 88 4.36 -2.22 1.78
CA LEU A 88 4.58 -3.03 0.58
C LEU A 88 3.93 -4.39 0.75
N LEU A 89 3.24 -4.85 -0.30
CA LEU A 89 2.74 -6.22 -0.39
C LEU A 89 3.54 -6.95 -1.47
N SER A 90 3.92 -8.20 -1.21
CA SER A 90 4.67 -8.98 -2.18
C SER A 90 4.29 -10.45 -2.10
N SER A 91 4.20 -11.08 -3.26
CA SER A 91 4.01 -12.54 -3.35
C SER A 91 5.29 -13.31 -3.06
N GLN A 92 6.44 -12.64 -2.94
CA GLN A 92 7.73 -13.29 -2.74
C GLN A 92 8.36 -12.86 -1.43
N GLU A 93 8.80 -13.85 -0.67
CA GLU A 93 9.60 -13.64 0.53
C GLU A 93 11.05 -13.40 0.12
N ASN A 94 11.51 -12.14 0.21
CA ASN A 94 12.85 -11.77 -0.20
C ASN A 94 13.39 -10.73 0.79
N TYR A 95 14.32 -11.18 1.63
CA TYR A 95 14.87 -10.34 2.69
C TYR A 95 15.63 -9.13 2.16
N LEU A 96 16.35 -9.28 1.06
CA LEU A 96 17.13 -8.19 0.49
C LEU A 96 16.20 -7.09 -0.02
N ILE A 97 15.15 -7.46 -0.74
CA ILE A 97 14.16 -6.51 -1.23
C ILE A 97 13.45 -5.84 -0.05
N ALA A 98 13.04 -6.63 0.95
CA ALA A 98 12.38 -6.09 2.14
C ALA A 98 13.26 -5.05 2.82
N LEU A 99 14.54 -5.36 3.03
CA LEU A 99 15.48 -4.45 3.66
C LEU A 99 15.64 -3.17 2.84
N GLN A 100 15.76 -3.28 1.52
CA GLN A 100 15.90 -2.13 0.64
C GLN A 100 14.66 -1.22 0.68
N THR A 101 13.46 -1.81 0.69
CA THR A 101 12.23 -1.01 0.76
C THR A 101 12.10 -0.28 2.09
N ILE A 102 12.45 -0.94 3.20
CA ILE A 102 12.44 -0.31 4.52
C ILE A 102 13.45 0.85 4.57
N GLN A 103 14.64 0.67 4.00
CA GLN A 103 15.66 1.73 3.93
C GLN A 103 15.17 2.93 3.12
N LYS A 104 14.29 2.71 2.14
CA LYS A 104 13.73 3.79 1.31
C LYS A 104 12.46 4.39 1.91
N GLY A 105 12.08 3.96 3.11
CA GLY A 105 11.01 4.60 3.87
C GLY A 105 9.71 3.82 3.97
N ALA A 106 9.64 2.58 3.47
CA ALA A 106 8.46 1.75 3.69
C ALA A 106 8.32 1.42 5.18
N GLU A 107 7.09 1.40 5.66
CA GLU A 107 6.83 1.02 7.06
C GLU A 107 7.02 -0.48 7.26
N GLN A 108 6.56 -1.27 6.29
CA GLN A 108 6.65 -2.72 6.35
C GLN A 108 6.62 -3.32 4.95
N TYR A 109 7.17 -4.53 4.85
CA TYR A 109 7.10 -5.38 3.67
C TYR A 109 6.32 -6.62 4.09
N VAL A 110 5.11 -6.79 3.55
CA VAL A 110 4.17 -7.84 3.96
C VAL A 110 4.05 -8.86 2.84
N ILE A 111 4.20 -10.14 3.21
CA ILE A 111 4.03 -11.25 2.26
C ILE A 111 2.53 -11.48 2.01
N LYS A 112 2.15 -11.68 0.75
CA LYS A 112 0.75 -11.98 0.36
C LYS A 112 0.40 -13.41 0.74
N ASP A 113 0.19 -13.66 2.01
CA ASP A 113 -0.28 -14.94 2.53
C ASP A 113 -1.68 -14.79 3.12
N GLU A 114 -2.18 -15.83 3.77
CA GLU A 114 -3.52 -15.84 4.35
C GLU A 114 -3.70 -14.82 5.49
N HIS A 115 -2.60 -14.30 6.05
CA HIS A 115 -2.64 -13.34 7.15
C HIS A 115 -2.34 -11.90 6.71
N ALA A 116 -2.11 -11.69 5.41
CA ALA A 116 -1.67 -10.38 4.91
C ALA A 116 -2.68 -9.27 5.23
N PHE A 117 -3.96 -9.51 4.99
CA PHE A 117 -4.99 -8.50 5.21
C PHE A 117 -5.12 -8.11 6.67
N GLU A 118 -5.01 -9.07 7.57
CA GLU A 118 -5.06 -8.81 9.01
C GLU A 118 -3.84 -8.01 9.46
N LYS A 119 -2.67 -8.33 8.92
CA LYS A 119 -1.45 -7.59 9.21
C LYS A 119 -1.57 -6.14 8.76
N VAL A 120 -2.04 -5.93 7.53
CA VAL A 120 -2.23 -4.57 7.00
C VAL A 120 -3.24 -3.80 7.84
N ALA A 121 -4.38 -4.41 8.16
CA ALA A 121 -5.41 -3.76 8.98
C ALA A 121 -4.88 -3.37 10.36
N SER A 122 -4.10 -4.26 10.98
CA SER A 122 -3.49 -3.99 12.29
C SER A 122 -2.50 -2.83 12.23
N MET A 123 -1.67 -2.79 11.19
CA MET A 123 -0.71 -1.69 11.00
C MET A 123 -1.42 -0.35 10.82
N ILE A 124 -2.48 -0.33 10.03
CA ILE A 124 -3.26 0.89 9.78
C ILE A 124 -3.89 1.39 11.07
N ALA A 125 -4.39 0.49 11.90
CA ALA A 125 -4.95 0.86 13.21
C ALA A 125 -3.90 1.49 14.13
N ASP A 126 -2.64 1.08 14.01
CA ASP A 126 -1.54 1.59 14.83
C ASP A 126 -1.02 2.96 14.36
N PHE A 127 -1.31 3.36 13.14
CA PHE A 127 -0.88 4.66 12.62
C PHE A 127 -1.79 5.77 13.18
N GLY A 128 -1.70 6.02 14.40
CA GLY A 128 -2.42 7.05 15.11
C GLY A 128 -3.29 8.01 14.37
#